data_8672fa7e8681aaeef609e540aca26379
#
_entry.id   8672fa7e8681aaeef609e540aca26379
#
_cell.length_a   1.000
_cell.length_b   1.000
_cell.length_c   1.000
_cell.angle_alpha   90.00
_cell.angle_beta   90.00
_cell.angle_gamma   90.00
#
_symmetry.space_group_name_H-M   'P 1'
#
loop_
_entity.id
_entity.type
_entity.pdbx_description
1 polymer ?
#
loop_
_entity_poly.entity_id
_entity_poly.type
_entity_poly.pdbx_seq_one_letter_code
_entity_poly.pdbx_strand_id
1 'polypeptide(L)'
;GGHKPAKVEADLSTGWAVDTIKFALNDALVNWAYSLTKDVEIPASVSVAKFRSQFTDNPNARKPPFVTIGDTLSASTYWHGHHLNHWANDWVKLYSSQQGNFMTSNMEDSGTMTALHRLARINKVDANRVLILRTASNFTVPPPGKTATWSATAEYPDKGRAALEAAYRV
;
A
#
# COMPACT_ATOMS: atom_id res chain seq x y z
N GLY A 1 -20.35 3.85 -16.47
CA GLY A 1 -20.73 2.55 -16.02
C GLY A 1 -19.62 2.01 -15.12
N GLY A 2 -19.86 1.92 -13.82
CA GLY A 2 -18.85 1.42 -12.88
C GLY A 2 -18.55 -0.04 -13.19
N HIS A 3 -17.31 -0.35 -13.47
CA HIS A 3 -16.84 -1.71 -13.52
C HIS A 3 -16.93 -2.31 -12.12
N LYS A 4 -17.82 -3.26 -11.93
CA LYS A 4 -17.86 -4.03 -10.69
C LYS A 4 -16.78 -5.09 -10.78
N PRO A 5 -15.87 -5.20 -9.81
CA PRO A 5 -14.91 -6.29 -9.78
C PRO A 5 -15.66 -7.63 -9.77
N ALA A 6 -15.08 -8.64 -10.40
CA ALA A 6 -15.56 -10.02 -10.27
C ALA A 6 -15.58 -10.45 -8.80
N LYS A 7 -16.34 -11.47 -8.46
CA LYS A 7 -16.43 -11.93 -7.05
C LYS A 7 -15.20 -12.72 -6.60
N VAL A 8 -14.59 -13.45 -7.53
CA VAL A 8 -13.41 -14.26 -7.29
C VAL A 8 -12.43 -14.14 -8.47
N GLU A 9 -11.17 -14.43 -8.23
CA GLU A 9 -10.11 -14.34 -9.24
C GLU A 9 -10.42 -15.21 -10.48
N ALA A 10 -11.03 -16.38 -10.28
CA ALA A 10 -11.41 -17.27 -11.36
C ALA A 10 -12.44 -16.68 -12.35
N ASP A 11 -13.20 -15.67 -11.92
CA ASP A 11 -14.16 -14.98 -12.79
C ASP A 11 -13.50 -13.92 -13.69
N LEU A 12 -12.20 -13.67 -13.51
CA LEU A 12 -11.46 -12.71 -14.29
C LEU A 12 -11.06 -13.30 -15.63
N SER A 13 -11.18 -12.49 -16.68
CA SER A 13 -10.61 -12.84 -17.97
C SER A 13 -9.11 -13.05 -17.83
N THR A 14 -8.62 -14.25 -18.15
CA THR A 14 -7.20 -14.59 -18.17
C THR A 14 -6.54 -13.98 -19.41
N GLY A 15 -6.37 -12.67 -19.39
CA GLY A 15 -5.65 -11.97 -20.46
C GLY A 15 -4.15 -12.29 -20.43
N TRP A 16 -3.44 -11.91 -21.46
CA TRP A 16 -2.00 -12.10 -21.63
C TRP A 16 -1.12 -11.47 -20.52
N ALA A 17 -1.70 -10.61 -19.68
CA ALA A 17 -0.98 -9.89 -18.61
C ALA A 17 -1.20 -10.50 -17.22
N VAL A 18 -1.83 -11.65 -17.09
CA VAL A 18 -2.18 -12.27 -15.79
C VAL A 18 -0.98 -12.51 -14.90
N ASP A 19 0.14 -12.89 -15.47
CA ASP A 19 1.39 -13.14 -14.75
C ASP A 19 2.09 -11.87 -14.20
N THR A 20 1.55 -10.69 -14.50
CA THR A 20 2.08 -9.40 -14.02
C THR A 20 1.09 -8.64 -13.12
N ILE A 21 -0.03 -9.27 -12.74
CA ILE A 21 -1.09 -8.64 -11.95
C ILE A 21 -0.90 -8.87 -10.46
N LYS A 22 -0.51 -10.10 -10.05
CA LYS A 22 -0.31 -10.46 -8.66
C LYS A 22 1.10 -11.01 -8.45
N PHE A 23 1.79 -10.44 -7.47
CA PHE A 23 3.10 -10.88 -7.04
C PHE A 23 3.03 -11.24 -5.56
N ALA A 24 3.09 -12.54 -5.25
CA ALA A 24 3.23 -13.00 -3.88
C ALA A 24 4.70 -12.87 -3.45
N LEU A 25 4.93 -12.28 -2.28
CA LEU A 25 6.25 -12.29 -1.64
C LEU A 25 6.43 -13.56 -0.82
N ASN A 26 7.66 -13.84 -0.42
CA ASN A 26 7.97 -14.95 0.47
C ASN A 26 7.52 -14.63 1.90
N ASP A 27 6.46 -15.29 2.37
CA ASP A 27 5.86 -15.05 3.68
C ASP A 27 6.86 -15.24 4.83
N ALA A 28 7.76 -16.23 4.74
CA ALA A 28 8.77 -16.44 5.77
C ALA A 28 9.74 -15.27 5.87
N LEU A 29 10.15 -14.71 4.71
CA LEU A 29 11.03 -13.55 4.65
C LEU A 29 10.31 -12.28 5.16
N VAL A 30 9.05 -12.08 4.78
CA VAL A 30 8.22 -10.96 5.27
C VAL A 30 8.04 -11.02 6.79
N ASN A 31 7.67 -12.19 7.31
CA ASN A 31 7.50 -12.39 8.76
C ASN A 31 8.81 -12.22 9.53
N TRP A 32 9.92 -12.68 8.97
CA TRP A 32 11.25 -12.47 9.56
C TRP A 32 11.58 -10.98 9.65
N ALA A 33 11.44 -10.22 8.56
CA ALA A 33 11.68 -8.78 8.55
C ALA A 33 10.77 -8.05 9.54
N TYR A 34 9.47 -8.39 9.56
CA TYR A 34 8.52 -7.83 10.52
C TYR A 34 8.91 -8.12 11.96
N SER A 35 9.37 -9.33 12.29
CA SER A 35 9.79 -9.68 13.64
C SER A 35 10.96 -8.81 14.15
N LEU A 36 11.81 -8.32 13.24
CA LEU A 36 12.94 -7.43 13.56
C LEU A 36 12.51 -5.97 13.69
N THR A 37 11.43 -5.58 13.03
CA THR A 37 11.09 -4.15 12.86
C THR A 37 9.80 -3.73 13.58
N LYS A 38 8.93 -4.67 13.98
CA LYS A 38 7.62 -4.37 14.58
C LYS A 38 7.66 -3.49 15.83
N ASP A 39 8.75 -3.55 16.58
CA ASP A 39 8.94 -2.82 17.84
C ASP A 39 9.87 -1.59 17.67
N VAL A 40 10.24 -1.24 16.43
CA VAL A 40 11.02 -0.04 16.16
C VAL A 40 10.22 1.20 16.53
N GLU A 41 10.77 2.01 17.42
CA GLU A 41 10.16 3.27 17.81
C GLU A 41 10.28 4.29 16.66
N ILE A 42 9.14 4.69 16.11
CA ILE A 42 9.05 5.73 15.09
C ILE A 42 8.55 7.00 15.76
N PRO A 43 9.35 8.09 15.79
CA PRO A 43 8.97 9.33 16.44
C PRO A 43 7.66 9.90 15.89
N ALA A 44 6.75 10.24 16.80
CA ALA A 44 5.53 10.92 16.44
C ALA A 44 5.79 12.44 16.36
N SER A 45 5.66 13.01 15.15
CA SER A 45 5.66 14.47 14.97
C SER A 45 4.38 15.07 15.54
N VAL A 46 4.49 16.11 16.36
CA VAL A 46 3.33 16.83 16.92
C VAL A 46 2.47 17.43 15.81
N SER A 47 3.08 18.00 14.77
CA SER A 47 2.38 18.58 13.62
C SER A 47 1.62 17.51 12.83
N VAL A 48 2.21 16.33 12.64
CA VAL A 48 1.55 15.20 11.97
C VAL A 48 0.41 14.64 12.85
N ALA A 49 0.60 14.53 14.17
CA ALA A 49 -0.46 14.09 15.07
C ALA A 49 -1.68 15.04 15.02
N LYS A 50 -1.43 16.36 15.00
CA LYS A 50 -2.46 17.38 14.82
C LYS A 50 -3.15 17.25 13.45
N PHE A 51 -2.42 16.99 12.38
CA PHE A 51 -3.01 16.74 11.06
C PHE A 51 -3.91 15.50 11.07
N ARG A 52 -3.44 14.40 11.66
CA ARG A 52 -4.18 13.14 11.78
C ARG A 52 -5.45 13.24 12.63
N SER A 53 -5.51 14.17 13.59
CA SER A 53 -6.70 14.37 14.43
C SER A 53 -7.95 14.76 13.64
N GLN A 54 -7.82 15.23 12.40
CA GLN A 54 -8.93 15.54 11.51
C GLN A 54 -9.71 14.30 11.05
N PHE A 55 -9.11 13.11 11.10
CA PHE A 55 -9.73 11.84 10.67
C PHE A 55 -10.59 11.24 11.78
N THR A 56 -11.65 11.95 12.18
CA THR A 56 -12.47 11.61 13.34
C THR A 56 -13.29 10.33 13.16
N ASP A 57 -13.60 9.96 11.93
CA ASP A 57 -14.31 8.75 11.53
C ASP A 57 -13.41 7.51 11.38
N ASN A 58 -12.08 7.70 11.46
CA ASN A 58 -11.13 6.60 11.30
C ASN A 58 -10.13 6.54 12.47
N PRO A 59 -10.39 5.73 13.50
CA PRO A 59 -9.49 5.60 14.65
C PRO A 59 -8.07 5.16 14.27
N ASN A 60 -7.93 4.32 13.24
CA ASN A 60 -6.62 3.83 12.80
C ASN A 60 -5.76 4.94 12.19
N ALA A 61 -6.37 5.91 11.50
CA ALA A 61 -5.65 7.05 10.94
C ALA A 61 -5.03 7.95 12.01
N ARG A 62 -5.52 7.89 13.25
CA ARG A 62 -5.06 8.70 14.38
C ARG A 62 -4.00 8.03 15.26
N LYS A 63 -3.72 6.74 15.04
CA LYS A 63 -2.70 6.01 15.77
C LYS A 63 -1.30 6.59 15.53
N PRO A 64 -0.38 6.50 16.50
CA PRO A 64 1.04 6.77 16.27
C PRO A 64 1.57 5.94 15.09
N PRO A 65 2.70 6.34 14.50
CA PRO A 65 3.38 5.52 13.49
C PRO A 65 3.72 4.13 14.04
N PHE A 66 3.60 3.10 13.22
CA PHE A 66 3.94 1.73 13.57
C PHE A 66 4.28 0.93 12.31
N VAL A 67 5.03 -0.15 12.48
CA VAL A 67 5.31 -1.12 11.41
C VAL A 67 4.22 -2.17 11.38
N THR A 68 3.78 -2.56 10.20
CA THR A 68 2.79 -3.62 10.01
C THR A 68 3.00 -4.36 8.70
N ILE A 69 2.44 -5.55 8.59
CA ILE A 69 2.34 -6.29 7.33
C ILE A 69 1.05 -5.89 6.64
N GLY A 70 1.10 -5.78 5.31
CA GLY A 70 -0.06 -5.50 4.48
C GLY A 70 0.25 -5.66 3.00
N ASP A 71 -0.75 -5.41 2.18
CA ASP A 71 -0.62 -5.51 0.73
C ASP A 71 -0.58 -4.12 0.10
N THR A 72 0.13 -4.02 -1.02
CA THR A 72 0.23 -2.79 -1.80
C THR A 72 -0.38 -2.97 -3.18
N LEU A 73 -1.08 -1.95 -3.66
CA LEU A 73 -1.57 -1.85 -5.02
C LEU A 73 -0.67 -0.91 -5.81
N SER A 74 -0.03 -1.43 -6.86
CA SER A 74 0.85 -0.65 -7.72
C SER A 74 0.20 -0.41 -9.08
N ALA A 75 -0.04 0.84 -9.42
CA ALA A 75 -0.59 1.25 -10.72
C ALA A 75 -0.33 2.74 -10.97
N SER A 76 -0.42 3.18 -12.23
CA SER A 76 -0.34 4.60 -12.58
C SER A 76 -1.59 5.41 -12.21
N THR A 77 -2.48 4.85 -11.41
CA THR A 77 -3.68 5.50 -10.91
C THR A 77 -3.43 6.14 -9.54
N TYR A 78 -3.93 7.35 -9.36
CA TYR A 78 -3.91 8.06 -8.10
C TYR A 78 -5.16 7.71 -7.28
N TRP A 79 -5.04 6.79 -6.34
CA TRP A 79 -6.16 6.17 -5.60
C TRP A 79 -6.72 7.08 -4.49
N HIS A 80 -7.15 8.31 -4.81
CA HIS A 80 -7.67 9.26 -3.85
C HIS A 80 -9.19 9.37 -3.88
N GLY A 81 -9.77 9.52 -2.67
CA GLY A 81 -11.21 9.57 -2.44
C GLY A 81 -11.81 8.21 -2.14
N HIS A 82 -12.99 8.23 -1.52
CA HIS A 82 -13.66 7.02 -1.04
C HIS A 82 -13.92 5.99 -2.14
N HIS A 83 -14.40 6.42 -3.31
CA HIS A 83 -14.75 5.50 -4.39
C HIS A 83 -13.53 4.76 -4.95
N LEU A 84 -12.44 5.47 -5.24
CA LEU A 84 -11.22 4.84 -5.76
C LEU A 84 -10.54 3.97 -4.68
N ASN A 85 -10.58 4.40 -3.42
CA ASN A 85 -10.01 3.62 -2.33
C ASN A 85 -10.79 2.32 -2.09
N HIS A 86 -12.13 2.34 -2.13
CA HIS A 86 -12.95 1.13 -2.08
C HIS A 86 -12.67 0.20 -3.25
N TRP A 87 -12.56 0.75 -4.46
CA TRP A 87 -12.23 -0.04 -5.65
C TRP A 87 -10.86 -0.72 -5.51
N ALA A 88 -9.85 0.00 -5.02
CA ALA A 88 -8.51 -0.53 -4.78
C ALA A 88 -8.53 -1.68 -3.75
N ASN A 89 -9.28 -1.50 -2.65
CA ASN A 89 -9.44 -2.54 -1.63
C ASN A 89 -10.16 -3.78 -2.19
N ASP A 90 -11.21 -3.60 -2.99
CA ASP A 90 -11.93 -4.70 -3.64
C ASP A 90 -11.02 -5.45 -4.62
N TRP A 91 -10.16 -4.72 -5.34
CA TRP A 91 -9.18 -5.31 -6.25
C TRP A 91 -8.15 -6.17 -5.53
N VAL A 92 -7.56 -5.64 -4.45
CA VAL A 92 -6.62 -6.40 -3.62
C VAL A 92 -7.27 -7.67 -3.05
N LYS A 93 -8.49 -7.57 -2.52
CA LYS A 93 -9.24 -8.72 -2.02
C LYS A 93 -9.54 -9.75 -3.10
N LEU A 94 -9.93 -9.29 -4.29
CA LEU A 94 -10.22 -10.17 -5.41
C LEU A 94 -9.01 -11.05 -5.77
N TYR A 95 -7.83 -10.44 -5.94
CA TYR A 95 -6.61 -11.16 -6.34
C TYR A 95 -5.92 -11.92 -5.20
N SER A 96 -6.34 -11.74 -3.97
CA SER A 96 -5.82 -12.43 -2.79
C SER A 96 -6.78 -13.48 -2.22
N SER A 97 -7.82 -13.86 -2.96
CA SER A 97 -8.87 -14.77 -2.45
C SER A 97 -9.49 -14.27 -1.14
N GLN A 98 -9.75 -12.96 -1.05
CA GLN A 98 -10.34 -12.23 0.09
C GLN A 98 -9.43 -12.12 1.33
N GLN A 99 -8.19 -12.59 1.28
CA GLN A 99 -7.27 -12.55 2.42
C GLN A 99 -6.44 -11.26 2.48
N GLY A 100 -6.31 -10.54 1.36
CA GLY A 100 -5.48 -9.35 1.25
C GLY A 100 -5.92 -8.21 2.16
N ASN A 101 -4.94 -7.49 2.67
CA ASN A 101 -5.11 -6.30 3.49
C ASN A 101 -4.49 -5.10 2.80
N PHE A 102 -5.29 -4.35 2.04
CA PHE A 102 -4.83 -3.17 1.31
C PHE A 102 -4.38 -2.08 2.27
N MET A 103 -3.10 -1.80 2.30
CA MET A 103 -2.48 -0.82 3.21
C MET A 103 -1.90 0.38 2.47
N THR A 104 -1.26 0.16 1.33
CA THR A 104 -0.56 1.22 0.58
C THR A 104 -0.80 1.12 -0.91
N SER A 105 -0.61 2.23 -1.61
CA SER A 105 -0.54 2.29 -3.07
C SER A 105 0.71 3.03 -3.53
N ASN A 106 1.20 2.65 -4.69
CA ASN A 106 2.38 3.22 -5.33
C ASN A 106 2.30 3.04 -6.85
N MET A 107 3.29 3.51 -7.59
CA MET A 107 3.33 3.39 -9.05
C MET A 107 4.47 2.49 -9.56
N GLU A 108 5.43 2.12 -8.72
CA GLU A 108 6.70 1.52 -9.14
C GLU A 108 6.76 0.00 -8.97
N ASP A 109 6.11 -0.55 -7.94
CA ASP A 109 6.35 -1.93 -7.52
C ASP A 109 5.97 -2.96 -8.57
N SER A 110 4.88 -2.75 -9.31
CA SER A 110 4.46 -3.68 -10.36
C SER A 110 5.50 -3.80 -11.47
N GLY A 111 6.12 -2.69 -11.87
CA GLY A 111 7.22 -2.68 -12.84
C GLY A 111 8.45 -3.37 -12.31
N THR A 112 8.85 -3.05 -11.09
CA THR A 112 10.00 -3.65 -10.40
C THR A 112 9.83 -5.16 -10.25
N MET A 113 8.68 -5.61 -9.74
CA MET A 113 8.40 -7.03 -9.56
C MET A 113 8.32 -7.78 -10.89
N THR A 114 7.74 -7.17 -11.93
CA THR A 114 7.73 -7.75 -13.28
C THR A 114 9.15 -7.96 -13.79
N ALA A 115 10.04 -6.98 -13.64
CA ALA A 115 11.43 -7.08 -14.04
C ALA A 115 12.18 -8.19 -13.26
N LEU A 116 12.02 -8.24 -11.93
CA LEU A 116 12.64 -9.25 -11.09
C LEU A 116 12.15 -10.67 -11.43
N HIS A 117 10.85 -10.87 -11.63
CA HIS A 117 10.31 -12.17 -12.04
C HIS A 117 10.83 -12.61 -13.41
N ARG A 118 10.96 -11.70 -14.38
CA ARG A 118 11.57 -12.01 -15.69
C ARG A 118 13.03 -12.40 -15.56
N LEU A 119 13.79 -11.70 -14.73
CA LEU A 119 15.19 -12.04 -14.44
C LEU A 119 15.33 -13.38 -13.69
N ALA A 120 14.39 -13.70 -12.81
CA ALA A 120 14.36 -14.98 -12.12
C ALA A 120 14.15 -16.17 -13.09
N ARG A 121 13.32 -16.00 -14.13
CA ARG A 121 13.09 -17.02 -15.16
C ARG A 121 14.38 -17.42 -15.91
N ILE A 122 15.36 -16.54 -15.96
CA ILE A 122 16.68 -16.79 -16.57
C ILE A 122 17.79 -16.94 -15.54
N ASN A 123 17.44 -17.23 -14.28
CA ASN A 123 18.34 -17.49 -13.15
C ASN A 123 19.33 -16.34 -12.85
N LYS A 124 18.94 -15.08 -13.07
CA LYS A 124 19.77 -13.91 -12.76
C LYS A 124 19.49 -13.34 -11.37
N VAL A 125 18.30 -13.58 -10.81
CA VAL A 125 17.91 -13.18 -9.45
C VAL A 125 17.07 -14.29 -8.82
N ASP A 126 16.97 -14.27 -7.49
CA ASP A 126 16.04 -15.11 -6.74
C ASP A 126 14.84 -14.27 -6.29
N ALA A 127 13.69 -14.48 -6.92
CA ALA A 127 12.47 -13.75 -6.60
C ALA A 127 11.93 -14.03 -5.18
N ASN A 128 12.37 -15.12 -4.53
CA ASN A 128 12.00 -15.41 -3.14
C ASN A 128 12.77 -14.57 -2.11
N ARG A 129 13.77 -13.80 -2.56
CA ARG A 129 14.59 -12.93 -1.71
C ARG A 129 14.24 -11.45 -1.88
N VAL A 130 12.99 -11.14 -2.17
CA VAL A 130 12.50 -9.78 -2.36
C VAL A 130 11.64 -9.37 -1.17
N LEU A 131 11.94 -8.20 -0.62
CA LEU A 131 11.11 -7.50 0.37
C LEU A 131 10.69 -6.14 -0.21
N ILE A 132 9.49 -5.71 0.13
CA ILE A 132 8.99 -4.39 -0.18
C ILE A 132 8.68 -3.67 1.13
N LEU A 133 9.40 -2.58 1.39
CA LEU A 133 9.12 -1.66 2.50
C LEU A 133 8.46 -0.40 1.93
N ARG A 134 7.29 -0.06 2.46
CA ARG A 134 6.57 1.16 2.07
C ARG A 134 6.29 2.03 3.28
N THR A 135 6.71 3.27 3.20
CA THR A 135 6.38 4.28 4.19
C THR A 135 5.25 5.14 3.65
N ALA A 136 4.11 5.14 4.36
CA ALA A 136 2.96 5.93 3.97
C ALA A 136 3.25 7.43 4.16
N SER A 137 3.18 8.20 3.07
CA SER A 137 3.44 9.65 3.06
C SER A 137 2.17 10.49 3.16
N ASN A 138 1.03 9.93 2.76
CA ASN A 138 -0.25 10.64 2.73
C ASN A 138 -1.42 9.65 2.88
N PHE A 139 -2.62 10.19 3.19
CA PHE A 139 -3.84 9.41 3.22
C PHE A 139 -4.55 9.47 1.86
N THR A 140 -5.08 8.36 1.41
CA THR A 140 -5.86 8.28 0.16
C THR A 140 -7.33 8.68 0.36
N VAL A 141 -7.84 8.58 1.60
CA VAL A 141 -9.20 8.97 1.94
C VAL A 141 -9.16 10.31 2.68
N PRO A 142 -9.99 11.31 2.33
CA PRO A 142 -10.05 12.57 3.03
C PRO A 142 -10.71 12.42 4.41
N PRO A 143 -10.45 13.33 5.35
CA PRO A 143 -11.18 13.39 6.60
C PRO A 143 -12.65 13.81 6.36
N PRO A 144 -13.55 13.60 7.34
CA PRO A 144 -14.96 13.94 7.21
C PRO A 144 -15.21 15.37 6.72
N GLY A 145 -16.15 15.52 5.80
CA GLY A 145 -16.52 16.81 5.21
C GLY A 145 -15.56 17.34 4.15
N LYS A 146 -14.50 16.61 3.80
CA LYS A 146 -13.57 16.96 2.72
C LYS A 146 -13.79 16.09 1.48
N THR A 147 -13.39 16.62 0.34
CA THR A 147 -13.54 15.97 -0.98
C THR A 147 -12.31 15.16 -1.36
N ALA A 148 -12.43 14.33 -2.40
CA ALA A 148 -11.30 13.64 -3.00
C ALA A 148 -10.21 14.62 -3.51
N THR A 149 -10.60 15.78 -4.03
CA THR A 149 -9.66 16.84 -4.44
C THR A 149 -8.81 17.32 -3.28
N TRP A 150 -9.43 17.53 -2.10
CA TRP A 150 -8.66 17.87 -0.90
C TRP A 150 -7.62 16.80 -0.58
N SER A 151 -8.01 15.53 -0.60
CA SER A 151 -7.09 14.42 -0.33
C SER A 151 -5.90 14.38 -1.29
N ALA A 152 -6.14 14.70 -2.57
CA ALA A 152 -5.09 14.71 -3.60
C ALA A 152 -4.15 15.92 -3.51
N THR A 153 -4.60 17.03 -2.90
CA THR A 153 -3.90 18.31 -2.91
C THR A 153 -3.48 18.81 -1.53
N ALA A 154 -3.86 18.10 -0.46
CA ALA A 154 -3.54 18.52 0.90
C ALA A 154 -2.02 18.60 1.13
N GLU A 155 -1.59 19.71 1.69
CA GLU A 155 -0.22 19.86 2.16
C GLU A 155 -0.03 19.13 3.48
N TYR A 156 0.95 18.24 3.51
CA TYR A 156 1.31 17.51 4.72
C TYR A 156 2.33 18.30 5.54
N PRO A 157 2.25 18.23 6.89
CA PRO A 157 3.20 18.91 7.75
C PRO A 157 4.64 18.54 7.41
N ASP A 158 5.52 19.52 7.54
CA ASP A 158 6.95 19.36 7.31
C ASP A 158 7.30 18.76 5.92
N LYS A 159 6.44 19.01 4.92
CA LYS A 159 6.59 18.51 3.53
C LYS A 159 6.82 16.99 3.47
N GLY A 160 6.20 16.24 4.36
CA GLY A 160 6.31 14.77 4.40
C GLY A 160 7.60 14.24 5.05
N ARG A 161 8.40 15.09 5.69
CA ARG A 161 9.68 14.69 6.31
C ARG A 161 9.52 13.55 7.32
N ALA A 162 8.41 13.52 8.07
CA ALA A 162 8.13 12.45 9.03
C ALA A 162 8.08 11.05 8.38
N ALA A 163 7.58 10.95 7.14
CA ALA A 163 7.57 9.69 6.39
C ALA A 163 8.99 9.25 5.98
N LEU A 164 9.83 10.21 5.56
CA LEU A 164 11.24 9.92 5.22
C LEU A 164 12.03 9.48 6.47
N GLU A 165 11.79 10.11 7.61
CA GLU A 165 12.42 9.70 8.87
C GLU A 165 11.96 8.31 9.32
N ALA A 166 10.68 7.99 9.17
CA ALA A 166 10.17 6.65 9.44
C ALA A 166 10.86 5.59 8.54
N ALA A 167 11.00 5.87 7.24
CA ALA A 167 11.71 4.98 6.32
C ALA A 167 13.19 4.77 6.68
N TYR A 168 13.83 5.79 7.21
CA TYR A 168 15.24 5.69 7.63
C TYR A 168 15.44 4.84 8.89
N ARG A 169 14.45 4.80 9.78
CA ARG A 169 14.54 4.08 11.06
C ARG A 169 14.20 2.60 10.97
N VAL A 170 13.36 2.24 10.01
CA VAL A 170 12.94 0.85 9.78
C VAL A 170 13.84 0.16 8.76
#